data_f0be31ce1e778f2698a717ea862e2839
#
_entry.id   f0be31ce1e778f2698a717ea862e2839
#
_cell.length_a   1.000
_cell.length_b   1.000
_cell.length_c   1.000
_cell.angle_alpha   90.00
_cell.angle_beta   90.00
_cell.angle_gamma   90.00
#
_symmetry.space_group_name_H-M   'P 1'
#
loop_
_entity.id
_entity.type
_entity.pdbx_description
1 polymer ?
#
loop_
_entity_poly.entity_id
_entity_poly.type
_entity_poly.pdbx_seq_one_letter_code
_entity_poly.pdbx_strand_id
1 'polypeptide(L)'
;MIIDMLSFLGTNEVILGVASLVGIVGFVLTVFVSIRTSKISKILKYNQVTSQYNKERLAFQRTFEGHRKSIVEDGIKSNKLLKDILQNTEEYRIKFGEIMTLKEKITLFKFSQILKKEASKVDYNKVSNYLASLSGRLSKKGDTRNG
;
A
#
# COMPACT_ATOMS: atom_id res chain seq x y z
N MET A 1 46.13 -34.01 -23.85
CA MET A 1 46.40 -32.56 -23.89
C MET A 1 45.31 -31.72 -23.25
N ILE A 2 43.99 -31.81 -23.63
CA ILE A 2 42.89 -31.05 -22.98
C ILE A 2 42.64 -31.57 -21.54
N ILE A 3 42.66 -32.89 -21.33
CA ILE A 3 42.47 -33.54 -20.00
C ILE A 3 43.60 -33.17 -19.05
N ASP A 4 44.84 -33.13 -19.53
CA ASP A 4 46.01 -32.76 -18.72
C ASP A 4 45.98 -31.29 -18.32
N MET A 5 45.47 -30.42 -19.18
CA MET A 5 45.27 -28.99 -18.90
C MET A 5 44.18 -28.74 -17.86
N LEU A 6 43.09 -29.52 -17.88
CA LEU A 6 42.01 -29.48 -16.88
C LEU A 6 42.48 -30.00 -15.52
N SER A 7 43.31 -31.09 -15.48
CA SER A 7 43.88 -31.60 -14.24
C SER A 7 44.88 -30.62 -13.62
N PHE A 8 45.69 -29.95 -14.44
CA PHE A 8 46.63 -28.90 -13.97
C PHE A 8 45.94 -27.70 -13.35
N LEU A 9 44.80 -27.28 -13.92
CA LEU A 9 43.96 -26.21 -13.37
C LEU A 9 43.27 -26.58 -12.06
N GLY A 10 42.89 -27.87 -11.91
CA GLY A 10 42.17 -28.36 -10.72
C GLY A 10 43.10 -28.60 -9.49
N THR A 11 44.40 -28.78 -9.69
CA THR A 11 45.35 -29.06 -8.60
C THR A 11 46.16 -27.87 -8.12
N ASN A 12 45.99 -26.69 -8.78
CA ASN A 12 46.74 -25.51 -8.37
C ASN A 12 45.95 -24.77 -7.24
N GLU A 13 46.44 -24.87 -6.02
CA GLU A 13 45.84 -24.28 -4.82
C GLU A 13 45.61 -22.76 -4.96
N VAL A 14 46.49 -22.06 -5.71
CA VAL A 14 46.36 -20.62 -5.97
C VAL A 14 45.11 -20.32 -6.83
N ILE A 15 44.87 -21.13 -7.87
CA ILE A 15 43.72 -20.97 -8.76
C ILE A 15 42.42 -21.25 -8.00
N LEU A 16 42.39 -22.28 -7.17
CA LEU A 16 41.26 -22.63 -6.31
C LEU A 16 41.00 -21.50 -5.27
N GLY A 17 42.05 -20.95 -4.68
CA GLY A 17 41.93 -19.80 -3.75
C GLY A 17 41.35 -18.55 -4.43
N VAL A 18 41.81 -18.19 -5.63
CA VAL A 18 41.29 -17.07 -6.40
C VAL A 18 39.84 -17.31 -6.82
N ALA A 19 39.50 -18.49 -7.30
CA ALA A 19 38.13 -18.86 -7.67
C ALA A 19 37.16 -18.78 -6.47
N SER A 20 37.61 -19.23 -5.30
CA SER A 20 36.83 -19.09 -4.06
C SER A 20 36.61 -17.65 -3.64
N LEU A 21 37.64 -16.79 -3.71
CA LEU A 21 37.51 -15.36 -3.42
C LEU A 21 36.55 -14.65 -4.38
N VAL A 22 36.64 -14.93 -5.67
CA VAL A 22 35.71 -14.38 -6.70
C VAL A 22 34.28 -14.82 -6.42
N GLY A 23 34.09 -16.09 -6.01
CA GLY A 23 32.79 -16.63 -5.63
C GLY A 23 32.18 -15.89 -4.43
N ILE A 24 32.96 -15.66 -3.38
CA ILE A 24 32.53 -14.94 -2.17
C ILE A 24 32.17 -13.49 -2.51
N VAL A 25 33.02 -12.79 -3.24
CA VAL A 25 32.79 -11.40 -3.66
C VAL A 25 31.53 -11.31 -4.53
N GLY A 26 31.38 -12.23 -5.51
CA GLY A 26 30.19 -12.31 -6.35
C GLY A 26 28.89 -12.54 -5.55
N PHE A 27 28.93 -13.43 -4.56
CA PHE A 27 27.82 -13.68 -3.66
C PHE A 27 27.44 -12.43 -2.85
N VAL A 28 28.42 -11.76 -2.21
CA VAL A 28 28.19 -10.51 -1.45
C VAL A 28 27.60 -9.42 -2.32
N LEU A 29 28.12 -9.23 -3.52
CA LEU A 29 27.58 -8.24 -4.48
C LEU A 29 26.15 -8.58 -4.89
N THR A 30 25.83 -9.87 -5.13
CA THR A 30 24.48 -10.31 -5.48
C THR A 30 23.49 -10.00 -4.37
N VAL A 31 23.85 -10.32 -3.12
CA VAL A 31 23.01 -10.01 -1.94
C VAL A 31 22.80 -8.50 -1.81
N PHE A 32 23.86 -7.71 -1.95
CA PHE A 32 23.79 -6.23 -1.86
C PHE A 32 22.90 -5.63 -2.94
N VAL A 33 23.05 -6.06 -4.19
CA VAL A 33 22.21 -5.63 -5.33
C VAL A 33 20.76 -6.03 -5.10
N SER A 34 20.50 -7.25 -4.63
CA SER A 34 19.14 -7.75 -4.33
C SER A 34 18.44 -6.87 -3.28
N ILE A 35 19.14 -6.53 -2.19
CA ILE A 35 18.60 -5.66 -1.13
C ILE A 35 18.29 -4.25 -1.69
N ARG A 36 19.20 -3.67 -2.48
CA ARG A 36 19.02 -2.36 -3.11
C ARG A 36 17.86 -2.35 -4.09
N THR A 37 17.74 -3.36 -4.95
CA THR A 37 16.66 -3.49 -5.93
C THR A 37 15.30 -3.61 -5.24
N SER A 38 15.21 -4.41 -4.18
CA SER A 38 13.99 -4.54 -3.38
C SER A 38 13.55 -3.20 -2.76
N LYS A 39 14.50 -2.41 -2.25
CA LYS A 39 14.23 -1.09 -1.68
C LYS A 39 13.73 -0.09 -2.73
N ILE A 40 14.37 -0.05 -3.91
CA ILE A 40 13.96 0.81 -5.03
C ILE A 40 12.55 0.43 -5.50
N SER A 41 12.26 -0.86 -5.67
CA SER A 41 10.94 -1.35 -6.08
C SER A 41 9.84 -0.90 -5.11
N LYS A 42 10.08 -0.96 -3.79
CA LYS A 42 9.13 -0.48 -2.77
C LYS A 42 8.89 1.03 -2.87
N ILE A 43 9.93 1.81 -3.12
CA ILE A 43 9.83 3.27 -3.28
C ILE A 43 9.03 3.61 -4.54
N LEU A 44 9.33 2.96 -5.67
CA LEU A 44 8.61 3.17 -6.92
C LEU A 44 7.11 2.85 -6.77
N LYS A 45 6.79 1.71 -6.14
CA LYS A 45 5.41 1.32 -5.87
C LYS A 45 4.69 2.34 -4.98
N TYR A 46 5.34 2.78 -3.90
CA TYR A 46 4.80 3.82 -3.02
C TYR A 46 4.52 5.13 -3.78
N ASN A 47 5.48 5.57 -4.61
CA ASN A 47 5.33 6.79 -5.40
C ASN A 47 4.22 6.67 -6.45
N GLN A 48 4.08 5.49 -7.07
CA GLN A 48 2.99 5.21 -8.00
C GLN A 48 1.62 5.30 -7.31
N VAL A 49 1.45 4.66 -6.15
CA VAL A 49 0.21 4.71 -5.38
C VAL A 49 -0.07 6.14 -4.89
N THR A 50 0.96 6.89 -4.46
CA THR A 50 0.81 8.29 -4.06
C THR A 50 0.39 9.19 -5.23
N SER A 51 0.95 8.96 -6.42
CA SER A 51 0.55 9.68 -7.63
C SER A 51 -0.91 9.40 -7.99
N GLN A 52 -1.31 8.14 -7.94
CA GLN A 52 -2.70 7.73 -8.17
C GLN A 52 -3.65 8.34 -7.12
N TYR A 53 -3.28 8.30 -5.84
CA TYR A 53 -4.01 8.97 -4.77
C TYR A 53 -4.21 10.45 -5.07
N ASN A 54 -3.16 11.17 -5.46
CA ASN A 54 -3.24 12.59 -5.76
C ASN A 54 -4.17 12.92 -6.94
N LYS A 55 -4.32 12.00 -7.91
CA LYS A 55 -5.25 12.13 -9.04
C LYS A 55 -6.70 11.86 -8.62
N GLU A 56 -6.92 10.83 -7.83
CA GLU A 56 -8.27 10.32 -7.54
C GLU A 56 -8.87 10.86 -6.22
N ARG A 57 -8.07 11.44 -5.32
CA ARG A 57 -8.49 11.86 -3.98
C ARG A 57 -9.71 12.78 -3.98
N LEU A 58 -9.79 13.70 -4.94
CA LEU A 58 -10.92 14.65 -5.01
C LEU A 58 -12.23 13.96 -5.44
N ALA A 59 -12.15 12.90 -6.25
CA ALA A 59 -13.32 12.10 -6.60
C ALA A 59 -13.85 11.34 -5.36
N PHE A 60 -12.97 10.68 -4.61
CA PHE A 60 -13.34 10.04 -3.35
C PHE A 60 -13.87 11.03 -2.32
N GLN A 61 -13.25 12.20 -2.22
CA GLN A 61 -13.73 13.27 -1.34
C GLN A 61 -15.17 13.63 -1.64
N ARG A 62 -15.48 13.92 -2.91
CA ARG A 62 -16.84 14.26 -3.34
C ARG A 62 -17.84 13.14 -3.06
N THR A 63 -17.44 11.89 -3.28
CA THR A 63 -18.28 10.72 -2.99
C THR A 63 -18.59 10.62 -1.49
N PHE A 64 -17.60 10.74 -0.61
CA PHE A 64 -17.82 10.70 0.84
C PHE A 64 -18.61 11.90 1.36
N GLU A 65 -18.40 13.09 0.80
CA GLU A 65 -19.22 14.27 1.10
C GLU A 65 -20.66 14.10 0.64
N GLY A 66 -20.90 13.53 -0.55
CA GLY A 66 -22.22 13.18 -1.04
C GLY A 66 -22.96 12.23 -0.10
N HIS A 67 -22.30 11.14 0.35
CA HIS A 67 -22.88 10.23 1.32
C HIS A 67 -23.18 10.92 2.68
N ARG A 68 -22.26 11.78 3.12
CA ARG A 68 -22.47 12.55 4.35
C ARG A 68 -23.69 13.47 4.22
N LYS A 69 -23.82 14.16 3.09
CA LYS A 69 -24.97 15.02 2.78
C LYS A 69 -26.27 14.22 2.83
N SER A 70 -26.33 13.08 2.19
CA SER A 70 -27.50 12.19 2.20
C SER A 70 -27.91 11.78 3.62
N ILE A 71 -26.97 11.61 4.54
CA ILE A 71 -27.28 11.29 5.95
C ILE A 71 -27.78 12.53 6.70
N VAL A 72 -27.08 13.67 6.57
CA VAL A 72 -27.27 14.84 7.44
C VAL A 72 -28.41 15.75 6.92
N GLU A 73 -28.44 16.00 5.60
CA GLU A 73 -29.37 16.95 4.98
C GLU A 73 -30.65 16.22 4.52
N ASP A 74 -30.48 15.07 3.83
CA ASP A 74 -31.62 14.34 3.27
C ASP A 74 -32.25 13.35 4.27
N GLY A 75 -31.61 13.12 5.43
CA GLY A 75 -32.07 12.22 6.48
C GLY A 75 -32.15 10.74 6.06
N ILE A 76 -31.44 10.34 4.99
CA ILE A 76 -31.52 9.00 4.43
C ILE A 76 -30.85 7.98 5.38
N LYS A 77 -31.62 7.01 5.88
CA LYS A 77 -31.17 5.95 6.78
C LYS A 77 -31.58 4.59 6.18
N SER A 78 -30.76 4.04 5.31
CA SER A 78 -31.07 2.80 4.59
C SER A 78 -29.91 1.82 4.52
N ASN A 79 -30.23 0.53 4.44
CA ASN A 79 -29.23 -0.52 4.20
C ASN A 79 -28.51 -0.34 2.86
N LYS A 80 -29.17 0.20 1.84
CA LYS A 80 -28.57 0.49 0.54
C LYS A 80 -27.46 1.53 0.70
N LEU A 81 -27.75 2.67 1.35
CA LEU A 81 -26.75 3.72 1.60
C LEU A 81 -25.53 3.19 2.38
N LEU A 82 -25.75 2.36 3.42
CA LEU A 82 -24.65 1.76 4.19
C LEU A 82 -23.79 0.83 3.32
N LYS A 83 -24.39 0.05 2.42
CA LYS A 83 -23.64 -0.81 1.48
C LYS A 83 -22.83 0.02 0.49
N ASP A 84 -23.39 1.11 -0.05
CA ASP A 84 -22.70 2.00 -0.98
C ASP A 84 -21.50 2.68 -0.30
N ILE A 85 -21.67 3.16 0.94
CA ILE A 85 -20.57 3.71 1.75
C ILE A 85 -19.50 2.65 2.03
N LEU A 86 -19.92 1.42 2.38
CA LEU A 86 -19.00 0.31 2.63
C LEU A 86 -18.17 -0.01 1.39
N GLN A 87 -18.81 -0.13 0.23
CA GLN A 87 -18.14 -0.41 -1.04
C GLN A 87 -17.09 0.66 -1.36
N ASN A 88 -17.44 1.94 -1.28
CA ASN A 88 -16.51 3.05 -1.53
C ASN A 88 -15.36 3.09 -0.50
N THR A 89 -15.64 2.74 0.76
CA THR A 89 -14.62 2.67 1.82
C THR A 89 -13.63 1.52 1.57
N GLU A 90 -14.11 0.35 1.15
CA GLU A 90 -13.26 -0.80 0.82
C GLU A 90 -12.44 -0.54 -0.45
N GLU A 91 -13.03 0.06 -1.48
CA GLU A 91 -12.31 0.48 -2.68
C GLU A 91 -11.18 1.45 -2.34
N TYR A 92 -11.44 2.47 -1.53
CA TYR A 92 -10.45 3.41 -1.04
C TYR A 92 -9.33 2.71 -0.27
N ARG A 93 -9.68 1.75 0.61
CA ARG A 93 -8.72 0.98 1.39
C ARG A 93 -7.83 0.10 0.51
N ILE A 94 -8.40 -0.56 -0.50
CA ILE A 94 -7.65 -1.43 -1.44
C ILE A 94 -6.69 -0.60 -2.28
N LYS A 95 -7.16 0.50 -2.86
CA LYS A 95 -6.34 1.35 -3.74
C LYS A 95 -5.20 2.04 -3.02
N PHE A 96 -5.43 2.54 -1.81
CA PHE A 96 -4.49 3.43 -1.13
C PHE A 96 -3.94 2.89 0.20
N GLY A 97 -4.22 1.64 0.52
CA GLY A 97 -3.79 1.02 1.78
C GLY A 97 -2.28 1.04 2.02
N GLU A 98 -1.46 1.07 0.96
CA GLU A 98 0.01 1.09 1.08
C GLU A 98 0.56 2.43 1.60
N ILE A 99 -0.13 3.53 1.32
CA ILE A 99 0.26 4.88 1.81
C ILE A 99 -0.41 5.25 3.13
N MET A 100 -1.32 4.39 3.63
CA MET A 100 -2.01 4.62 4.90
C MET A 100 -1.15 4.24 6.09
N THR A 101 -1.23 5.06 7.15
CA THR A 101 -0.67 4.72 8.46
C THR A 101 -1.44 3.56 9.11
N LEU A 102 -0.81 2.86 10.06
CA LEU A 102 -1.46 1.79 10.81
C LEU A 102 -2.73 2.28 11.52
N LYS A 103 -2.68 3.48 12.11
CA LYS A 103 -3.84 4.12 12.77
C LYS A 103 -5.02 4.29 11.81
N GLU A 104 -4.75 4.70 10.58
CA GLU A 104 -5.79 4.88 9.56
C GLU A 104 -6.38 3.56 9.10
N LYS A 105 -5.57 2.52 8.92
CA LYS A 105 -6.04 1.16 8.60
C LYS A 105 -6.98 0.63 9.67
N ILE A 106 -6.62 0.81 10.94
CA ILE A 106 -7.46 0.40 12.08
C ILE A 106 -8.77 1.21 12.11
N THR A 107 -8.70 2.51 11.84
CA THR A 107 -9.89 3.38 11.82
C THR A 107 -10.85 2.97 10.71
N LEU A 108 -10.34 2.72 9.48
CA LEU A 108 -11.17 2.22 8.37
C LEU A 108 -11.76 0.84 8.65
N PHE A 109 -10.99 -0.05 9.27
CA PHE A 109 -11.50 -1.36 9.66
C PHE A 109 -12.68 -1.23 10.65
N LYS A 110 -12.55 -0.42 11.71
CA LYS A 110 -13.63 -0.15 12.66
C LYS A 110 -14.84 0.47 11.97
N PHE A 111 -14.62 1.39 11.04
CA PHE A 111 -15.68 2.00 10.25
C PHE A 111 -16.43 0.97 9.40
N SER A 112 -15.73 0.10 8.68
CA SER A 112 -16.33 -1.00 7.92
C SER A 112 -17.18 -1.92 8.80
N GLN A 113 -16.78 -2.18 10.06
CA GLN A 113 -17.60 -2.99 10.98
C GLN A 113 -18.89 -2.29 11.40
N ILE A 114 -18.90 -0.96 11.50
CA ILE A 114 -20.12 -0.19 11.77
C ILE A 114 -21.07 -0.27 10.59
N LEU A 115 -20.54 -0.13 9.35
CA LEU A 115 -21.34 -0.14 8.12
C LEU A 115 -21.96 -1.51 7.78
N LYS A 116 -21.45 -2.60 8.34
CA LYS A 116 -22.00 -3.96 8.16
C LYS A 116 -23.22 -4.26 9.03
N LYS A 117 -23.57 -3.37 9.96
CA LYS A 117 -24.76 -3.53 10.80
C LYS A 117 -26.03 -3.17 10.03
N GLU A 118 -27.17 -3.65 10.53
CA GLU A 118 -28.48 -3.24 10.03
C GLU A 118 -28.70 -1.73 10.24
N ALA A 119 -29.37 -1.09 9.29
CA ALA A 119 -29.60 0.36 9.31
C ALA A 119 -30.28 0.86 10.61
N SER A 120 -31.16 0.03 11.21
CA SER A 120 -31.84 0.31 12.49
C SER A 120 -30.90 0.35 13.70
N LYS A 121 -29.74 -0.30 13.61
CA LYS A 121 -28.76 -0.45 14.71
C LYS A 121 -27.52 0.44 14.54
N VAL A 122 -27.48 1.26 13.47
CA VAL A 122 -26.34 2.12 13.15
C VAL A 122 -26.53 3.51 13.74
N ASP A 123 -25.50 3.99 14.42
CA ASP A 123 -25.40 5.40 14.82
C ASP A 123 -24.92 6.24 13.61
N TYR A 124 -25.86 6.85 12.91
CA TYR A 124 -25.60 7.67 11.73
C TYR A 124 -24.77 8.93 12.03
N ASN A 125 -24.78 9.45 13.26
CA ASN A 125 -23.90 10.53 13.67
C ASN A 125 -22.43 10.07 13.65
N LYS A 126 -22.16 8.85 14.12
CA LYS A 126 -20.82 8.27 14.02
C LYS A 126 -20.41 8.06 12.57
N VAL A 127 -21.29 7.54 11.71
CA VAL A 127 -21.02 7.37 10.27
C VAL A 127 -20.68 8.72 9.63
N SER A 128 -21.49 9.76 9.87
CA SER A 128 -21.24 11.11 9.37
C SER A 128 -19.90 11.68 9.81
N ASN A 129 -19.53 11.50 11.09
CA ASN A 129 -18.23 11.95 11.63
C ASN A 129 -17.04 11.20 10.98
N TYR A 130 -17.17 9.89 10.72
CA TYR A 130 -16.14 9.14 9.99
C TYR A 130 -15.99 9.64 8.55
N LEU A 131 -17.10 9.89 7.85
CA LEU A 131 -17.09 10.44 6.48
C LEU A 131 -16.45 11.83 6.45
N ALA A 132 -16.76 12.70 7.40
CA ALA A 132 -16.14 14.02 7.53
C ALA A 132 -14.62 13.91 7.76
N SER A 133 -14.18 12.97 8.61
CA SER A 133 -12.76 12.72 8.86
C SER A 133 -12.03 12.21 7.60
N LEU A 134 -12.64 11.30 6.83
CA LEU A 134 -12.09 10.80 5.57
C LEU A 134 -12.01 11.91 4.51
N SER A 135 -13.06 12.70 4.36
CA SER A 135 -13.09 13.84 3.45
C SER A 135 -12.01 14.88 3.80
N GLY A 136 -11.87 15.24 5.08
CA GLY A 136 -10.82 16.15 5.56
C GLY A 136 -9.41 15.64 5.29
N ARG A 137 -9.18 14.32 5.37
CA ARG A 137 -7.90 13.72 4.98
C ARG A 137 -7.64 13.83 3.48
N LEU A 138 -8.64 13.53 2.66
CA LEU A 138 -8.57 13.59 1.20
C LEU A 138 -8.35 15.02 0.66
N SER A 139 -8.56 16.05 1.46
CA SER A 139 -8.21 17.42 1.10
C SER A 139 -6.69 17.64 0.98
N LYS A 140 -5.87 16.80 1.65
CA LYS A 140 -4.40 16.89 1.66
C LYS A 140 -3.78 16.02 0.57
N LYS A 141 -2.76 16.53 -0.11
CA LYS A 141 -1.95 15.74 -1.06
C LYS A 141 -1.04 14.78 -0.29
N GLY A 142 -0.82 13.62 -0.88
CA GLY A 142 0.21 12.69 -0.42
C GLY A 142 1.60 13.10 -0.96
N ASP A 143 2.63 12.90 -0.15
CA ASP A 143 4.01 13.19 -0.53
C ASP A 143 4.69 11.95 -1.11
N THR A 144 5.46 12.13 -2.18
CA THR A 144 6.32 11.10 -2.74
C THR A 144 7.58 10.93 -1.88
N ARG A 145 8.07 9.69 -1.80
CA ARG A 145 9.33 9.40 -1.12
C ARG A 145 10.48 9.60 -2.09
N ASN A 146 11.47 10.36 -1.66
CA ASN A 146 12.76 10.44 -2.34
C ASN A 146 13.62 9.25 -1.90
N GLY A 147 14.20 8.56 -2.89
CA GLY A 147 15.06 7.39 -2.68
C GLY A 147 16.46 7.76 -2.21
#